data_8c0141c0ecc30d4942e737c6ffa517b0
#
_entry.id   8c0141c0ecc30d4942e737c6ffa517b0
#
_cell.length_a   1.000
_cell.length_b   1.000
_cell.length_c   1.000
_cell.angle_alpha   90.00
_cell.angle_beta   90.00
_cell.angle_gamma   90.00
#
_symmetry.space_group_name_H-M   'P 1'
#
loop_
_entity.id
_entity.type
_entity.pdbx_description
1 polymer ?
#
loop_
_entity_poly.entity_id
_entity_poly.type
_entity_poly.pdbx_seq_one_letter_code
_entity_poly.pdbx_strand_id
1 'polypeptide(L)'
;GIFTGIGMIILLFVNVFRTVRGIQHMEDMRQQQELERKQKQTEEMTLQMMRTLAATIEGKDRNNCGHSIRVAEYAALIGKRLGLSSEEIENLKDCAYLHDIGAIGIPDQILSKPGRLSEEEYALIKQHTLIGAHILKEITLVPHLVEVTKSHHERYDGTGYPEGLSGAAIPLYARIVAVADSFDAMHSRRIYRNALSEDQIRKEFSKSAGKQFDPRISAILLDLMDEGHLEDVTGKYKEMENSLYMDSNHTINKFISDVFTTIKSQEDITS
;
A
#
# COMPACT_ATOMS: atom_id res chain seq x y z
N GLY A 1 -71.40 -29.06 6.33
CA GLY A 1 -71.20 -27.61 6.33
C GLY A 1 -70.19 -27.08 7.33
N ILE A 2 -70.15 -27.59 8.59
CA ILE A 2 -69.26 -27.02 9.64
C ILE A 2 -67.80 -27.50 9.46
N PHE A 3 -67.55 -28.75 9.11
CA PHE A 3 -66.20 -29.32 8.90
C PHE A 3 -65.48 -28.74 7.66
N THR A 4 -66.19 -28.36 6.62
CA THR A 4 -65.64 -27.71 5.43
C THR A 4 -65.20 -26.28 5.71
N GLY A 5 -65.93 -25.56 6.57
CA GLY A 5 -65.57 -24.19 7.00
C GLY A 5 -64.31 -24.15 7.87
N ILE A 6 -64.14 -25.08 8.81
CA ILE A 6 -62.98 -25.18 9.69
C ILE A 6 -61.71 -25.53 8.87
N GLY A 7 -61.80 -26.47 7.91
CA GLY A 7 -60.67 -26.81 7.03
C GLY A 7 -60.18 -25.63 6.18
N MET A 8 -61.11 -24.80 5.69
CA MET A 8 -60.79 -23.62 4.89
C MET A 8 -60.10 -22.52 5.72
N ILE A 9 -60.53 -22.33 6.98
CA ILE A 9 -59.92 -21.39 7.92
C ILE A 9 -58.48 -21.79 8.28
N ILE A 10 -58.29 -23.09 8.53
CA ILE A 10 -56.93 -23.62 8.82
C ILE A 10 -55.99 -23.44 7.63
N LEU A 11 -56.49 -23.73 6.40
CA LEU A 11 -55.70 -23.55 5.18
C LEU A 11 -55.34 -22.09 4.94
N LEU A 12 -56.25 -21.16 5.20
CA LEU A 12 -56.01 -19.72 5.12
C LEU A 12 -54.95 -19.30 6.14
N PHE A 13 -55.05 -19.79 7.37
CA PHE A 13 -54.09 -19.47 8.44
C PHE A 13 -52.67 -19.97 8.11
N VAL A 14 -52.56 -21.19 7.59
CA VAL A 14 -51.28 -21.75 7.14
C VAL A 14 -50.66 -20.95 5.99
N ASN A 15 -51.48 -20.51 5.02
CA ASN A 15 -51.03 -19.70 3.91
C ASN A 15 -50.57 -18.31 4.39
N VAL A 16 -51.35 -17.63 5.23
CA VAL A 16 -50.97 -16.33 5.82
C VAL A 16 -49.66 -16.49 6.59
N PHE A 17 -49.55 -17.51 7.43
CA PHE A 17 -48.31 -17.78 8.22
C PHE A 17 -47.09 -18.02 7.34
N ARG A 18 -47.25 -18.80 6.26
CA ARG A 18 -46.18 -19.03 5.27
C ARG A 18 -45.75 -17.73 4.58
N THR A 19 -46.74 -16.91 4.18
CA THR A 19 -46.48 -15.62 3.53
C THR A 19 -45.72 -14.66 4.47
N VAL A 20 -46.18 -14.52 5.72
CA VAL A 20 -45.53 -13.66 6.72
C VAL A 20 -44.11 -14.12 6.99
N ARG A 21 -43.91 -15.44 7.15
CA ARG A 21 -42.58 -16.01 7.33
C ARG A 21 -41.66 -15.78 6.12
N GLY A 22 -42.21 -15.88 4.90
CA GLY A 22 -41.47 -15.59 3.67
C GLY A 22 -41.04 -14.12 3.58
N ILE A 23 -41.95 -13.19 3.96
CA ILE A 23 -41.66 -11.75 4.00
C ILE A 23 -40.57 -11.45 5.03
N GLN A 24 -40.67 -11.99 6.25
CA GLN A 24 -39.68 -11.82 7.28
C GLN A 24 -38.28 -12.33 6.83
N HIS A 25 -38.25 -13.54 6.26
CA HIS A 25 -37.00 -14.10 5.75
C HIS A 25 -36.35 -13.22 4.65
N MET A 26 -37.15 -12.67 3.74
CA MET A 26 -36.64 -11.75 2.72
C MET A 26 -36.12 -10.43 3.32
N GLU A 27 -36.80 -9.95 4.36
CA GLU A 27 -36.40 -8.72 5.07
C GLU A 27 -35.06 -8.92 5.83
N ASP A 28 -34.93 -10.06 6.53
CA ASP A 28 -33.70 -10.45 7.21
C ASP A 28 -32.51 -10.58 6.23
N MET A 29 -32.73 -11.24 5.08
CA MET A 29 -31.73 -11.37 4.02
C MET A 29 -31.32 -10.01 3.44
N ARG A 30 -32.27 -9.08 3.24
CA ARG A 30 -31.98 -7.72 2.80
C ARG A 30 -31.15 -6.94 3.79
N GLN A 31 -31.49 -7.00 5.06
CA GLN A 31 -30.74 -6.33 6.13
C GLN A 31 -29.32 -6.88 6.22
N GLN A 32 -29.16 -8.18 6.12
CA GLN A 32 -27.85 -8.82 6.13
C GLN A 32 -26.98 -8.38 4.95
N GLN A 33 -27.53 -8.40 3.74
CA GLN A 33 -26.83 -7.91 2.54
C GLN A 33 -26.44 -6.42 2.63
N GLU A 34 -27.32 -5.60 3.19
CA GLU A 34 -27.03 -4.18 3.39
C GLU A 34 -25.91 -3.96 4.43
N LEU A 35 -25.90 -4.75 5.50
CA LEU A 35 -24.87 -4.72 6.51
C LEU A 35 -23.51 -5.13 5.93
N GLU A 36 -23.45 -6.25 5.21
CA GLU A 36 -22.25 -6.73 4.52
C GLU A 36 -21.72 -5.68 3.52
N ARG A 37 -22.62 -5.04 2.76
CA ARG A 37 -22.24 -3.97 1.83
C ARG A 37 -21.64 -2.76 2.55
N LYS A 38 -22.26 -2.33 3.65
CA LYS A 38 -21.74 -1.21 4.46
C LYS A 38 -20.39 -1.52 5.07
N GLN A 39 -20.23 -2.74 5.58
CA GLN A 39 -18.96 -3.20 6.13
C GLN A 39 -17.87 -3.16 5.07
N LYS A 40 -18.11 -3.74 3.89
CA LYS A 40 -17.16 -3.73 2.78
C LYS A 40 -16.78 -2.30 2.34
N GLN A 41 -17.76 -1.39 2.24
CA GLN A 41 -17.50 0.01 1.92
C GLN A 41 -16.63 0.71 2.98
N THR A 42 -16.85 0.40 4.25
CA THR A 42 -16.04 0.95 5.35
C THR A 42 -14.61 0.43 5.29
N GLU A 43 -14.42 -0.85 5.01
CA GLU A 43 -13.11 -1.49 4.82
C GLU A 43 -12.35 -0.85 3.66
N GLU A 44 -12.98 -0.73 2.48
CA GLU A 44 -12.40 -0.08 1.30
C GLU A 44 -12.01 1.37 1.58
N MET A 45 -12.88 2.13 2.25
CA MET A 45 -12.59 3.53 2.61
C MET A 45 -11.44 3.63 3.59
N THR A 46 -11.36 2.74 4.58
CA THR A 46 -10.26 2.70 5.55
C THR A 46 -8.93 2.44 4.85
N LEU A 47 -8.85 1.45 3.95
CA LEU A 47 -7.66 1.16 3.17
C LEU A 47 -7.25 2.35 2.29
N GLN A 48 -8.22 2.99 1.63
CA GLN A 48 -7.94 4.17 0.81
C GLN A 48 -7.38 5.32 1.65
N MET A 49 -7.91 5.58 2.84
CA MET A 49 -7.38 6.58 3.76
C MET A 49 -5.94 6.25 4.19
N MET A 50 -5.65 4.99 4.52
CA MET A 50 -4.31 4.56 4.91
C MET A 50 -3.30 4.73 3.77
N ARG A 51 -3.65 4.33 2.54
CA ARG A 51 -2.82 4.54 1.34
C ARG A 51 -2.57 6.03 1.08
N THR A 52 -3.58 6.88 1.27
CA THR A 52 -3.45 8.33 1.11
C THR A 52 -2.52 8.93 2.17
N LEU A 53 -2.61 8.47 3.42
CA LEU A 53 -1.68 8.88 4.48
C LEU A 53 -0.24 8.47 4.17
N ALA A 54 -0.01 7.25 3.73
CA ALA A 54 1.32 6.77 3.31
C ALA A 54 1.89 7.64 2.19
N ALA A 55 1.11 7.89 1.13
CA ALA A 55 1.51 8.78 0.03
C ALA A 55 1.80 10.22 0.50
N THR A 56 1.07 10.73 1.51
CA THR A 56 1.32 12.05 2.10
C THR A 56 2.64 12.11 2.86
N ILE A 57 2.99 11.02 3.57
CA ILE A 57 4.26 10.90 4.29
C ILE A 57 5.42 10.82 3.29
N GLU A 58 5.28 10.04 2.22
CA GLU A 58 6.26 9.99 1.12
C GLU A 58 6.45 11.36 0.45
N GLY A 59 5.40 12.15 0.32
CA GLY A 59 5.45 13.49 -0.26
C GLY A 59 6.34 14.48 0.50
N LYS A 60 6.74 14.17 1.74
CA LYS A 60 7.76 14.94 2.48
C LYS A 60 9.15 14.79 1.86
N ASP A 61 9.45 13.64 1.29
CA ASP A 61 10.66 13.40 0.51
C ASP A 61 10.32 13.42 -0.98
N ARG A 62 10.69 14.51 -1.67
CA ARG A 62 10.46 14.68 -3.12
C ARG A 62 11.09 13.56 -3.97
N ASN A 63 12.01 12.78 -3.40
CA ASN A 63 12.65 11.65 -4.08
C ASN A 63 11.79 10.37 -4.04
N ASN A 64 10.83 10.30 -3.15
CA ASN A 64 10.05 9.09 -2.90
C ASN A 64 8.62 9.16 -3.46
N CYS A 65 8.25 10.20 -4.21
CA CYS A 65 6.90 10.33 -4.76
C CYS A 65 6.50 9.07 -5.57
N GLY A 66 5.41 8.43 -5.15
CA GLY A 66 4.91 7.20 -5.78
C GLY A 66 5.75 5.93 -5.55
N HIS A 67 6.73 5.98 -4.67
CA HIS A 67 7.58 4.84 -4.32
C HIS A 67 6.75 3.65 -3.83
N SER A 68 5.94 3.81 -2.77
CA SER A 68 5.13 2.71 -2.22
C SER A 68 4.18 2.11 -3.25
N ILE A 69 3.68 2.92 -4.20
CA ILE A 69 2.82 2.42 -5.28
C ILE A 69 3.62 1.51 -6.21
N ARG A 70 4.82 1.94 -6.63
CA ARG A 70 5.68 1.12 -7.51
C ARG A 70 6.14 -0.15 -6.79
N VAL A 71 6.56 -0.04 -5.53
CA VAL A 71 6.94 -1.20 -4.70
C VAL A 71 5.79 -2.22 -4.60
N ALA A 72 4.54 -1.76 -4.40
CA ALA A 72 3.37 -2.62 -4.35
C ALA A 72 3.12 -3.36 -5.68
N GLU A 73 3.28 -2.68 -6.82
CA GLU A 73 3.12 -3.33 -8.13
C GLU A 73 4.25 -4.33 -8.43
N TYR A 74 5.50 -4.00 -8.10
CA TYR A 74 6.61 -4.96 -8.23
C TYR A 74 6.42 -6.17 -7.32
N ALA A 75 6.00 -5.95 -6.07
CA ALA A 75 5.68 -7.03 -5.12
C ALA A 75 4.54 -7.93 -5.65
N ALA A 76 3.51 -7.34 -6.26
CA ALA A 76 2.40 -8.07 -6.88
C ALA A 76 2.87 -8.97 -8.04
N LEU A 77 3.75 -8.46 -8.91
CA LEU A 77 4.33 -9.26 -10.00
C LEU A 77 5.15 -10.43 -9.47
N ILE A 78 5.97 -10.21 -8.45
CA ILE A 78 6.76 -11.25 -7.78
C ILE A 78 5.81 -12.27 -7.12
N GLY A 79 4.79 -11.79 -6.39
CA GLY A 79 3.79 -12.64 -5.72
C GLY A 79 3.04 -13.53 -6.71
N LYS A 80 2.64 -12.99 -7.85
CA LYS A 80 2.00 -13.75 -8.94
C LYS A 80 2.91 -14.88 -9.46
N ARG A 81 4.20 -14.62 -9.63
CA ARG A 81 5.18 -15.64 -10.05
C ARG A 81 5.44 -16.69 -8.99
N LEU A 82 5.29 -16.34 -7.71
CA LEU A 82 5.36 -17.30 -6.60
C LEU A 82 4.11 -18.17 -6.48
N GLY A 83 3.02 -17.82 -7.19
CA GLY A 83 1.76 -18.56 -7.18
C GLY A 83 0.81 -18.15 -6.06
N LEU A 84 0.95 -16.93 -5.54
CA LEU A 84 0.00 -16.38 -4.56
C LEU A 84 -1.38 -16.17 -5.20
N SER A 85 -2.44 -16.39 -4.43
CA SER A 85 -3.81 -16.12 -4.81
C SER A 85 -4.06 -14.62 -5.02
N SER A 86 -5.16 -14.28 -5.68
CA SER A 86 -5.53 -12.86 -5.87
C SER A 86 -5.71 -12.11 -4.55
N GLU A 87 -6.26 -12.76 -3.54
CA GLU A 87 -6.43 -12.19 -2.21
C GLU A 87 -5.07 -11.95 -1.52
N GLU A 88 -4.16 -12.93 -1.56
CA GLU A 88 -2.81 -12.79 -1.02
C GLU A 88 -2.02 -11.69 -1.73
N ILE A 89 -2.21 -11.52 -3.04
CA ILE A 89 -1.58 -10.43 -3.80
C ILE A 89 -2.11 -9.05 -3.36
N GLU A 90 -3.41 -8.89 -3.16
CA GLU A 90 -3.96 -7.63 -2.65
C GLU A 90 -3.46 -7.33 -1.23
N ASN A 91 -3.43 -8.31 -0.34
CA ASN A 91 -2.86 -8.17 1.00
C ASN A 91 -1.37 -7.79 0.95
N LEU A 92 -0.59 -8.39 0.05
CA LEU A 92 0.81 -8.06 -0.17
C LEU A 92 0.98 -6.62 -0.67
N LYS A 93 0.12 -6.17 -1.57
CA LYS A 93 0.12 -4.77 -2.05
C LYS A 93 -0.16 -3.80 -0.91
N ASP A 94 -1.14 -4.08 -0.06
CA ASP A 94 -1.44 -3.23 1.09
C ASP A 94 -0.28 -3.17 2.09
N CYS A 95 0.38 -4.29 2.33
CA CYS A 95 1.60 -4.32 3.12
C CYS A 95 2.70 -3.44 2.49
N ALA A 96 2.89 -3.53 1.18
CA ALA A 96 3.88 -2.75 0.46
C ALA A 96 3.55 -1.24 0.44
N TYR A 97 2.28 -0.86 0.34
CA TYR A 97 1.86 0.54 0.45
C TYR A 97 2.21 1.18 1.79
N LEU A 98 2.22 0.40 2.85
CA LEU A 98 2.30 0.90 4.23
C LEU A 98 3.63 0.57 4.91
N HIS A 99 4.57 -0.12 4.21
CA HIS A 99 5.80 -0.63 4.81
C HIS A 99 6.63 0.47 5.50
N ASP A 100 6.66 1.66 4.93
CA ASP A 100 7.46 2.82 5.36
C ASP A 100 6.67 3.87 6.16
N ILE A 101 5.43 3.58 6.59
CA ILE A 101 4.59 4.55 7.31
C ILE A 101 5.26 5.11 8.57
N GLY A 102 6.15 4.34 9.18
CA GLY A 102 6.89 4.75 10.36
C GLY A 102 7.91 5.87 10.12
N ALA A 103 8.21 6.20 8.87
CA ALA A 103 9.03 7.36 8.51
C ALA A 103 8.45 8.68 9.05
N ILE A 104 7.14 8.72 9.36
CA ILE A 104 6.50 9.87 10.02
C ILE A 104 7.16 10.24 11.36
N GLY A 105 7.71 9.26 12.04
CA GLY A 105 8.39 9.44 13.35
C GLY A 105 9.87 9.83 13.24
N ILE A 106 10.42 9.89 12.02
CA ILE A 106 11.81 10.26 11.80
C ILE A 106 11.91 11.76 11.48
N PRO A 107 12.84 12.52 12.10
CA PRO A 107 13.01 13.94 11.80
C PRO A 107 13.32 14.20 10.33
N ASP A 108 12.63 15.17 9.71
CA ASP A 108 12.78 15.51 8.29
C ASP A 108 14.23 15.87 7.92
N GLN A 109 14.99 16.47 8.85
CA GLN A 109 16.40 16.81 8.67
C GLN A 109 17.29 15.59 8.46
N ILE A 110 16.89 14.42 8.99
CA ILE A 110 17.61 13.15 8.83
C ILE A 110 17.15 12.46 7.56
N LEU A 111 15.82 12.40 7.31
CA LEU A 111 15.26 11.78 6.11
C LEU A 111 15.75 12.42 4.82
N SER A 112 15.82 13.77 4.79
CA SER A 112 16.21 14.54 3.60
C SER A 112 17.68 14.97 3.61
N LYS A 113 18.51 14.43 4.51
CA LYS A 113 19.94 14.81 4.63
C LYS A 113 20.70 14.50 3.34
N PRO A 114 21.32 15.51 2.72
CA PRO A 114 22.20 15.27 1.60
C PRO A 114 23.51 14.62 2.07
N GLY A 115 23.81 13.43 1.54
CA GLY A 115 25.07 12.74 1.82
C GLY A 115 24.96 11.55 2.76
N ARG A 116 26.06 11.17 3.38
CA ARG A 116 26.12 10.00 4.26
C ARG A 116 25.57 10.33 5.66
N LEU A 117 24.78 9.42 6.20
CA LEU A 117 24.31 9.47 7.58
C LEU A 117 25.45 9.06 8.53
N SER A 118 25.47 9.64 9.75
CA SER A 118 26.27 9.10 10.84
C SER A 118 25.67 7.77 11.35
N GLU A 119 26.39 7.05 12.19
CA GLU A 119 25.88 5.81 12.80
C GLU A 119 24.66 6.07 13.67
N GLU A 120 24.64 7.18 14.40
CA GLU A 120 23.52 7.60 15.25
C GLU A 120 22.31 7.99 14.41
N GLU A 121 22.50 8.73 13.32
CA GLU A 121 21.42 9.10 12.39
C GLU A 121 20.85 7.85 11.70
N TYR A 122 21.71 6.92 11.29
CA TYR A 122 21.27 5.67 10.70
C TYR A 122 20.51 4.80 11.73
N ALA A 123 20.94 4.81 13.01
CA ALA A 123 20.19 4.13 14.07
C ALA A 123 18.79 4.72 14.26
N LEU A 124 18.62 6.03 14.09
CA LEU A 124 17.30 6.68 14.11
C LEU A 124 16.45 6.27 12.88
N ILE A 125 17.04 6.26 11.68
CA ILE A 125 16.33 5.79 10.47
C ILE A 125 15.78 4.37 10.70
N LYS A 126 16.58 3.47 11.26
CA LYS A 126 16.12 2.09 11.52
C LYS A 126 14.90 1.99 12.42
N GLN A 127 14.62 3.01 13.25
CA GLN A 127 13.44 3.01 14.11
C GLN A 127 12.12 3.08 13.34
N HIS A 128 12.11 3.52 12.05
CA HIS A 128 10.86 3.57 11.29
C HIS A 128 10.15 2.22 11.23
N THR A 129 10.88 1.10 11.20
CA THR A 129 10.27 -0.23 11.19
C THR A 129 9.49 -0.53 12.46
N LEU A 130 10.03 -0.17 13.62
CA LEU A 130 9.38 -0.34 14.92
C LEU A 130 8.25 0.67 15.14
N ILE A 131 8.46 1.92 14.72
CA ILE A 131 7.43 2.97 14.78
C ILE A 131 6.25 2.59 13.89
N GLY A 132 6.50 2.15 12.66
CA GLY A 132 5.47 1.70 11.74
C GLY A 132 4.69 0.51 12.27
N ALA A 133 5.37 -0.51 12.78
CA ALA A 133 4.75 -1.65 13.43
C ALA A 133 3.88 -1.24 14.63
N HIS A 134 4.32 -0.25 15.41
CA HIS A 134 3.54 0.28 16.52
C HIS A 134 2.31 1.07 16.05
N ILE A 135 2.42 1.86 14.99
CA ILE A 135 1.28 2.60 14.41
C ILE A 135 0.21 1.63 13.90
N LEU A 136 0.64 0.56 13.25
CA LEU A 136 -0.24 -0.37 12.55
C LEU A 136 -0.77 -1.52 13.43
N LYS A 137 -0.33 -1.65 14.68
CA LYS A 137 -0.63 -2.82 15.54
C LYS A 137 -2.12 -3.12 15.76
N GLU A 138 -2.97 -2.10 15.72
CA GLU A 138 -4.42 -2.24 15.89
C GLU A 138 -5.15 -2.49 14.54
N ILE A 139 -4.44 -2.45 13.43
CA ILE A 139 -5.00 -2.68 12.10
C ILE A 139 -4.98 -4.19 11.82
N THR A 140 -6.13 -4.83 11.98
CA THR A 140 -6.31 -6.27 11.73
C THR A 140 -6.88 -6.57 10.34
N LEU A 141 -7.25 -5.53 9.60
CA LEU A 141 -7.88 -5.63 8.29
C LEU A 141 -6.94 -6.22 7.23
N VAL A 142 -5.64 -5.95 7.32
CA VAL A 142 -4.62 -6.42 6.39
C VAL A 142 -3.75 -7.47 7.07
N PRO A 143 -3.84 -8.75 6.68
CA PRO A 143 -2.99 -9.80 7.21
C PRO A 143 -1.50 -9.50 6.98
N HIS A 144 -0.66 -9.88 7.93
CA HIS A 144 0.80 -9.72 7.88
C HIS A 144 1.34 -8.27 7.84
N LEU A 145 0.48 -7.25 7.91
CA LEU A 145 0.88 -5.85 7.77
C LEU A 145 1.96 -5.44 8.78
N VAL A 146 1.75 -5.74 10.06
CA VAL A 146 2.69 -5.40 11.14
C VAL A 146 4.03 -6.12 10.97
N GLU A 147 3.98 -7.41 10.60
CA GLU A 147 5.16 -8.24 10.38
C GLU A 147 6.00 -7.71 9.21
N VAL A 148 5.36 -7.35 8.10
CA VAL A 148 6.04 -6.81 6.91
C VAL A 148 6.67 -5.46 7.23
N THR A 149 5.92 -4.53 7.80
CA THR A 149 6.42 -3.21 8.19
C THR A 149 7.60 -3.31 9.14
N LYS A 150 7.58 -4.27 10.07
CA LYS A 150 8.69 -4.49 10.99
C LYS A 150 9.91 -5.09 10.32
N SER A 151 9.72 -6.04 9.36
CA SER A 151 10.79 -6.95 8.94
C SER A 151 11.26 -6.76 7.49
N HIS A 152 10.78 -5.75 6.75
CA HIS A 152 11.18 -5.55 5.34
C HIS A 152 12.65 -5.14 5.16
N HIS A 153 13.33 -4.75 6.21
CA HIS A 153 14.79 -4.51 6.24
C HIS A 153 15.59 -5.64 6.88
N GLU A 154 14.95 -6.75 7.18
CA GLU A 154 15.70 -7.97 7.52
C GLU A 154 16.44 -8.49 6.28
N ARG A 155 17.59 -9.08 6.50
CA ARG A 155 18.45 -9.60 5.44
C ARG A 155 18.48 -11.13 5.53
N TYR A 156 18.47 -11.76 4.39
CA TYR A 156 18.42 -13.23 4.32
C TYR A 156 19.58 -13.91 5.07
N ASP A 157 20.74 -13.23 5.18
CA ASP A 157 21.92 -13.67 5.94
C ASP A 157 21.85 -13.37 7.46
N GLY A 158 20.77 -12.74 7.96
CA GLY A 158 20.58 -12.40 9.37
C GLY A 158 21.31 -11.14 9.84
N THR A 159 21.93 -10.37 8.93
CA THR A 159 22.62 -9.12 9.26
C THR A 159 21.73 -7.89 9.14
N GLY A 160 20.40 -8.10 8.99
CA GLY A 160 19.39 -7.06 8.87
C GLY A 160 18.94 -6.50 10.22
N TYR A 161 17.82 -5.78 10.19
CA TYR A 161 17.20 -5.20 11.38
C TYR A 161 15.67 -5.23 11.26
N PRO A 162 14.91 -5.15 12.36
CA PRO A 162 15.35 -4.85 13.73
C PRO A 162 15.76 -6.08 14.57
N GLU A 163 15.39 -7.30 14.17
CA GLU A 163 15.53 -8.51 14.98
C GLU A 163 16.70 -9.42 14.52
N GLY A 164 17.26 -9.19 13.34
CA GLY A 164 18.31 -10.02 12.76
C GLY A 164 17.76 -11.40 12.33
N LEU A 165 16.53 -11.46 11.87
CA LEU A 165 15.93 -12.69 11.33
C LEU A 165 16.68 -13.14 10.07
N SER A 166 16.79 -14.47 9.88
CA SER A 166 17.51 -15.02 8.73
C SER A 166 16.68 -16.06 7.96
N GLY A 167 16.92 -16.16 6.66
CA GLY A 167 16.33 -17.17 5.80
C GLY A 167 14.80 -17.16 5.84
N ALA A 168 14.20 -18.33 6.06
CA ALA A 168 12.76 -18.51 6.13
C ALA A 168 12.10 -18.00 7.43
N ALA A 169 12.89 -17.60 8.44
CA ALA A 169 12.36 -16.93 9.63
C ALA A 169 11.84 -15.51 9.30
N ILE A 170 12.33 -14.89 8.23
CA ILE A 170 11.78 -13.64 7.70
C ILE A 170 10.43 -13.94 7.02
N PRO A 171 9.33 -13.25 7.38
CA PRO A 171 8.03 -13.44 6.73
C PRO A 171 8.13 -13.35 5.20
N LEU A 172 7.39 -14.19 4.48
CA LEU A 172 7.47 -14.23 3.01
C LEU A 172 7.19 -12.86 2.38
N TYR A 173 6.14 -12.18 2.82
CA TYR A 173 5.78 -10.86 2.28
C TYR A 173 6.88 -9.82 2.56
N ALA A 174 7.53 -9.87 3.73
CA ALA A 174 8.67 -8.99 4.03
C ALA A 174 9.86 -9.24 3.08
N ARG A 175 10.17 -10.52 2.76
CA ARG A 175 11.21 -10.85 1.76
C ARG A 175 10.86 -10.35 0.36
N ILE A 176 9.58 -10.42 -0.03
CA ILE A 176 9.11 -9.90 -1.33
C ILE A 176 9.23 -8.38 -1.36
N VAL A 177 8.73 -7.69 -0.32
CA VAL A 177 8.79 -6.23 -0.22
C VAL A 177 10.24 -5.74 -0.19
N ALA A 178 11.14 -6.40 0.53
CA ALA A 178 12.57 -6.05 0.55
C ALA A 178 13.23 -6.06 -0.85
N VAL A 179 12.87 -7.03 -1.69
CA VAL A 179 13.35 -7.11 -3.08
C VAL A 179 12.73 -6.01 -3.93
N ALA A 180 11.41 -5.81 -3.83
CA ALA A 180 10.68 -4.80 -4.59
C ALA A 180 11.12 -3.36 -4.24
N ASP A 181 11.29 -3.05 -2.95
CA ASP A 181 11.78 -1.77 -2.45
C ASP A 181 13.20 -1.49 -2.95
N SER A 182 14.11 -2.46 -2.80
CA SER A 182 15.49 -2.31 -3.27
C SER A 182 15.57 -2.14 -4.79
N PHE A 183 14.70 -2.81 -5.55
CA PHE A 183 14.59 -2.63 -6.99
C PHE A 183 14.15 -1.20 -7.32
N ASP A 184 13.07 -0.71 -6.72
CA ASP A 184 12.60 0.66 -6.92
C ASP A 184 13.67 1.69 -6.56
N ALA A 185 14.35 1.49 -5.43
CA ALA A 185 15.44 2.36 -5.00
C ALA A 185 16.62 2.42 -5.99
N MET A 186 16.90 1.34 -6.72
CA MET A 186 17.97 1.27 -7.72
C MET A 186 17.51 1.79 -9.08
N HIS A 187 16.27 1.53 -9.47
CA HIS A 187 15.71 1.86 -10.78
C HIS A 187 15.23 3.32 -10.86
N SER A 188 14.83 3.90 -9.71
CA SER A 188 14.35 5.27 -9.64
C SER A 188 15.48 6.29 -9.57
N ARG A 189 15.29 7.44 -10.24
CA ARG A 189 16.21 8.58 -10.15
C ARG A 189 15.99 9.27 -8.80
N ARG A 190 17.06 9.44 -8.01
CA ARG A 190 17.06 10.23 -6.78
C ARG A 190 17.85 11.53 -6.97
N ILE A 191 17.57 12.59 -6.20
CA ILE A 191 18.26 13.90 -6.33
C ILE A 191 19.78 13.73 -6.31
N TYR A 192 20.30 12.76 -5.57
CA TYR A 192 21.73 12.55 -5.36
C TYR A 192 22.33 11.42 -6.19
N ARG A 193 21.51 10.69 -6.96
CA ARG A 193 21.96 9.54 -7.74
C ARG A 193 21.06 9.30 -8.95
N ASN A 194 21.70 9.16 -10.12
CA ASN A 194 21.01 8.65 -11.31
C ASN A 194 20.54 7.21 -11.06
N ALA A 195 19.47 6.82 -11.74
CA ALA A 195 19.06 5.41 -11.81
C ALA A 195 20.25 4.55 -12.25
N LEU A 196 20.38 3.36 -11.65
CA LEU A 196 21.37 2.38 -12.11
C LEU A 196 20.94 1.83 -13.48
N SER A 197 21.91 1.45 -14.30
CA SER A 197 21.60 0.70 -15.53
C SER A 197 21.07 -0.70 -15.15
N GLU A 198 20.31 -1.30 -16.05
CA GLU A 198 19.80 -2.66 -15.86
C GLU A 198 20.92 -3.66 -15.54
N ASP A 199 22.06 -3.57 -16.25
CA ASP A 199 23.22 -4.43 -16.00
C ASP A 199 23.77 -4.27 -14.57
N GLN A 200 23.73 -3.05 -14.04
CA GLN A 200 24.18 -2.79 -12.66
C GLN A 200 23.17 -3.38 -11.65
N ILE A 201 21.88 -3.23 -11.90
CA ILE A 201 20.83 -3.81 -11.06
C ILE A 201 20.93 -5.34 -11.07
N ARG A 202 21.08 -5.97 -12.24
CA ARG A 202 21.29 -7.42 -12.37
C ARG A 202 22.48 -7.92 -11.57
N LYS A 203 23.61 -7.24 -11.69
CA LYS A 203 24.82 -7.58 -10.94
C LYS A 203 24.61 -7.49 -9.43
N GLU A 204 23.89 -6.45 -8.97
CA GLU A 204 23.64 -6.27 -7.54
C GLU A 204 22.72 -7.36 -7.00
N PHE A 205 21.60 -7.67 -7.68
CA PHE A 205 20.70 -8.75 -7.25
C PHE A 205 21.37 -10.13 -7.28
N SER A 206 22.15 -10.42 -8.32
CA SER A 206 22.90 -11.69 -8.43
C SER A 206 23.95 -11.84 -7.30
N LYS A 207 24.64 -10.76 -6.94
CA LYS A 207 25.63 -10.73 -5.87
C LYS A 207 25.02 -10.84 -4.48
N SER A 208 23.82 -10.27 -4.32
CA SER A 208 23.11 -10.14 -3.04
C SER A 208 22.14 -11.28 -2.75
N ALA A 209 21.92 -12.18 -3.73
CA ALA A 209 21.12 -13.40 -3.56
C ALA A 209 21.75 -14.31 -2.49
N GLY A 210 20.94 -14.77 -1.54
CA GLY A 210 21.38 -15.56 -0.38
C GLY A 210 22.08 -14.75 0.72
N LYS A 211 22.26 -13.43 0.53
CA LYS A 211 22.81 -12.50 1.51
C LYS A 211 21.75 -11.50 1.96
N GLN A 212 21.55 -10.46 1.17
CA GLN A 212 20.50 -9.48 1.44
C GLN A 212 19.13 -10.05 1.11
N PHE A 213 19.00 -10.71 -0.04
CA PHE A 213 17.72 -11.14 -0.59
C PHE A 213 17.56 -12.66 -0.60
N ASP A 214 16.33 -13.09 -0.50
CA ASP A 214 15.95 -14.48 -0.79
C ASP A 214 16.36 -14.84 -2.23
N PRO A 215 17.18 -15.88 -2.43
CA PRO A 215 17.70 -16.22 -3.75
C PRO A 215 16.59 -16.59 -4.75
N ARG A 216 15.49 -17.23 -4.29
CA ARG A 216 14.35 -17.55 -5.13
C ARG A 216 13.63 -16.30 -5.60
N ILE A 217 13.43 -15.32 -4.70
CA ILE A 217 12.74 -14.07 -5.03
C ILE A 217 13.61 -13.20 -5.94
N SER A 218 14.94 -13.16 -5.68
CA SER A 218 15.89 -12.47 -6.57
C SER A 218 15.87 -13.04 -7.99
N ALA A 219 15.83 -14.37 -8.15
CA ALA A 219 15.74 -15.01 -9.46
C ALA A 219 14.45 -14.61 -10.19
N ILE A 220 13.31 -14.63 -9.49
CA ILE A 220 12.02 -14.20 -10.06
C ILE A 220 12.06 -12.74 -10.52
N LEU A 221 12.67 -11.84 -9.74
CA LEU A 221 12.83 -10.44 -10.16
C LEU A 221 13.64 -10.34 -11.45
N LEU A 222 14.75 -11.06 -11.55
CA LEU A 222 15.61 -11.07 -12.75
C LEU A 222 14.85 -11.60 -13.97
N ASP A 223 14.06 -12.66 -13.81
CA ASP A 223 13.21 -13.20 -14.88
C ASP A 223 12.17 -12.15 -15.34
N LEU A 224 11.53 -11.43 -14.40
CA LEU A 224 10.58 -10.36 -14.71
C LEU A 224 11.24 -9.17 -15.43
N MET A 225 12.52 -8.87 -15.12
CA MET A 225 13.31 -7.89 -15.86
C MET A 225 13.58 -8.36 -17.29
N ASP A 226 13.95 -9.63 -17.49
CA ASP A 226 14.22 -10.21 -18.81
C ASP A 226 12.98 -10.21 -19.71
N GLU A 227 11.81 -10.33 -19.13
CA GLU A 227 10.52 -10.32 -19.82
C GLU A 227 9.96 -8.89 -20.06
N GLY A 228 10.61 -7.83 -19.56
CA GLY A 228 10.19 -6.44 -19.69
C GLY A 228 8.98 -6.04 -18.83
N HIS A 229 8.48 -6.91 -17.96
CA HIS A 229 7.28 -6.64 -17.16
C HIS A 229 7.44 -5.52 -16.12
N LEU A 230 8.66 -5.20 -15.73
CA LEU A 230 8.93 -4.16 -14.75
C LEU A 230 8.96 -2.75 -15.36
N GLU A 231 9.26 -2.64 -16.66
CA GLU A 231 9.26 -1.38 -17.40
C GLU A 231 7.85 -0.82 -17.57
N ASP A 232 6.86 -1.68 -17.79
CA ASP A 232 5.45 -1.30 -17.91
C ASP A 232 4.95 -0.58 -16.64
N VAL A 233 5.38 -1.03 -15.47
CA VAL A 233 5.06 -0.38 -14.18
C VAL A 233 5.66 1.01 -14.14
N THR A 234 6.96 1.13 -14.45
CA THR A 234 7.69 2.40 -14.39
C THR A 234 7.13 3.43 -15.37
N GLY A 235 6.81 3.03 -16.61
CA GLY A 235 6.24 3.89 -17.65
C GLY A 235 4.90 4.47 -17.24
N LYS A 236 4.00 3.63 -16.77
CA LYS A 236 2.65 4.01 -16.33
C LYS A 236 2.67 5.04 -15.19
N TYR A 237 3.55 4.86 -14.21
CA TYR A 237 3.63 5.78 -13.07
C TYR A 237 4.37 7.07 -13.38
N LYS A 238 5.32 7.07 -14.31
CA LYS A 238 5.99 8.28 -14.77
C LYS A 238 5.04 9.21 -15.53
N GLU A 239 4.10 8.66 -16.31
CA GLU A 239 3.04 9.43 -16.94
C GLU A 239 2.07 10.02 -15.92
N MET A 240 1.68 9.25 -14.90
CA MET A 240 0.80 9.70 -13.82
C MET A 240 1.47 10.78 -12.96
N GLU A 241 2.75 10.63 -12.62
CA GLU A 241 3.54 11.62 -11.88
C GLU A 241 3.65 12.93 -12.66
N ASN A 242 3.93 12.89 -13.95
CA ASN A 242 3.95 14.07 -14.81
C ASN A 242 2.57 14.74 -14.90
N SER A 243 1.49 13.97 -14.97
CA SER A 243 0.11 14.50 -14.96
C SER A 243 -0.23 15.21 -13.65
N LEU A 244 0.08 14.59 -12.51
CA LEU A 244 -0.15 15.18 -11.18
C LEU A 244 0.68 16.46 -10.94
N TYR A 245 1.92 16.51 -11.44
CA TYR A 245 2.76 17.71 -11.37
C TYR A 245 2.22 18.85 -12.23
N MET A 246 1.67 18.56 -13.40
CA MET A 246 1.05 19.56 -14.27
C MET A 246 -0.25 20.09 -13.65
N ASP A 247 -1.11 19.21 -13.13
CA ASP A 247 -2.38 19.59 -12.49
C ASP A 247 -2.18 20.34 -11.16
N SER A 248 -1.25 19.91 -10.32
CA SER A 248 -0.97 20.60 -9.06
C SER A 248 -0.37 21.99 -9.27
N ASN A 249 0.55 22.16 -10.23
CA ASN A 249 1.07 23.47 -10.59
C ASN A 249 -0.02 24.38 -11.19
N HIS A 250 -0.90 23.83 -12.03
CA HIS A 250 -2.03 24.61 -12.58
C HIS A 250 -3.02 25.01 -11.50
N THR A 251 -3.37 24.11 -10.59
CA THR A 251 -4.30 24.35 -9.48
C THR A 251 -3.71 25.34 -8.45
N ILE A 252 -2.44 25.20 -8.10
CA ILE A 252 -1.74 26.13 -7.18
C ILE A 252 -1.60 27.51 -7.81
N ASN A 253 -1.19 27.61 -9.07
CA ASN A 253 -1.06 28.87 -9.76
C ASN A 253 -2.42 29.59 -9.93
N LYS A 254 -3.47 28.82 -10.21
CA LYS A 254 -4.84 29.34 -10.25
C LYS A 254 -5.29 29.86 -8.87
N PHE A 255 -5.08 29.07 -7.81
CA PHE A 255 -5.40 29.47 -6.44
C PHE A 255 -4.66 30.74 -6.02
N ILE A 256 -3.35 30.83 -6.31
CA ILE A 256 -2.53 32.02 -6.06
C ILE A 256 -3.08 33.21 -6.84
N SER A 257 -3.40 33.07 -8.12
CA SER A 257 -3.99 34.11 -8.97
C SER A 257 -5.33 34.61 -8.42
N ASP A 258 -6.20 33.69 -8.00
CA ASP A 258 -7.52 34.03 -7.44
C ASP A 258 -7.40 34.77 -6.10
N VAL A 259 -6.46 34.36 -5.23
CA VAL A 259 -6.16 35.05 -3.97
C VAL A 259 -5.63 36.46 -4.23
N PHE A 260 -4.66 36.64 -5.13
CA PHE A 260 -4.14 37.96 -5.48
C PHE A 260 -5.18 38.90 -6.10
N THR A 261 -6.09 38.34 -6.92
CA THR A 261 -7.19 39.09 -7.51
C THR A 261 -8.18 39.57 -6.45
N THR A 262 -8.46 38.70 -5.46
CA THR A 262 -9.36 39.02 -4.34
C THR A 262 -8.77 40.12 -3.43
N ILE A 263 -7.47 40.02 -3.13
CA ILE A 263 -6.76 41.05 -2.32
C ILE A 263 -6.78 42.40 -3.05
N LYS A 264 -6.49 42.44 -4.35
CA LYS A 264 -6.50 43.67 -5.14
C LYS A 264 -7.87 44.31 -5.20
N SER A 265 -8.94 43.52 -5.32
CA SER A 265 -10.32 44.04 -5.34
C SER A 265 -10.75 44.59 -3.98
N GLN A 266 -10.13 44.23 -2.87
CA GLN A 266 -10.40 44.79 -1.55
C GLN A 266 -9.63 46.12 -1.30
N GLU A 267 -8.44 46.29 -1.88
CA GLU A 267 -7.69 47.54 -1.81
C GLU A 267 -8.35 48.66 -2.61
N ASP A 268 -8.98 48.34 -3.76
CA ASP A 268 -9.72 49.32 -4.60
C ASP A 268 -11.06 49.76 -4.00
N ILE A 269 -11.58 49.08 -2.95
CA ILE A 269 -12.81 49.45 -2.25
C ILE A 269 -12.52 50.37 -1.04
N THR A 270 -11.27 50.41 -0.59
CA THR A 270 -10.86 51.22 0.59
C THR A 270 -10.09 52.50 0.24
N SER A 271 -9.90 52.79 -1.02
CA SER A 271 -9.39 54.04 -1.57
C SER A 271 -10.51 54.89 -2.20
#